data_7e84be9ad9e8a38e638217d35fff4159
#
_entry.id   7e84be9ad9e8a38e638217d35fff4159
#
_cell.length_a   1.000
_cell.length_b   1.000
_cell.length_c   1.000
_cell.angle_alpha   90.00
_cell.angle_beta   90.00
_cell.angle_gamma   90.00
#
_symmetry.space_group_name_H-M   'P 1'
#
loop_
_entity.id
_entity.type
_entity.pdbx_description
1 polymer ?
#
loop_
_entity_poly.entity_id
_entity_poly.type
_entity_poly.pdbx_seq_one_letter_code
_entity_poly.pdbx_strand_id
1 'polypeptide(L)'
;MSNTELLESGKIVVALRTARAAAGWNQGEFAHLMGVAKTTVARIETLEMSARAEYLSKAIRLFREAGIEVDLSELDAVPIKVSMAAVAKAVDDLQDVNKRRKDRRTGIASLLPDKEI
;
A
#
# COMPACT_ATOMS: atom_id res chain seq x y z
N MET A 1 -18.37 7.73 -14.57
CA MET A 1 -17.23 8.52 -14.05
C MET A 1 -16.54 9.23 -15.20
N SER A 2 -16.33 10.53 -15.09
CA SER A 2 -15.60 11.30 -16.09
C SER A 2 -14.11 10.93 -16.06
N ASN A 3 -13.36 11.32 -17.11
CA ASN A 3 -11.93 11.12 -17.14
C ASN A 3 -11.23 11.80 -15.96
N THR A 4 -11.69 13.00 -15.61
CA THR A 4 -11.12 13.74 -14.47
C THR A 4 -11.36 12.98 -13.15
N GLU A 5 -12.58 12.49 -12.94
CA GLU A 5 -12.89 11.72 -11.74
C GLU A 5 -12.12 10.41 -11.70
N LEU A 6 -11.95 9.76 -12.84
CA LEU A 6 -11.19 8.52 -12.91
C LEU A 6 -9.72 8.76 -12.55
N LEU A 7 -9.12 9.84 -13.05
CA LEU A 7 -7.74 10.17 -12.73
C LEU A 7 -7.57 10.54 -11.26
N GLU A 8 -8.54 11.26 -10.69
CA GLU A 8 -8.50 11.58 -9.26
C GLU A 8 -8.59 10.32 -8.40
N SER A 9 -9.48 9.41 -8.75
CA SER A 9 -9.60 8.12 -8.05
C SER A 9 -8.34 7.29 -8.23
N GLY A 10 -7.78 7.27 -9.43
CA GLY A 10 -6.55 6.56 -9.72
C GLY A 10 -5.35 7.10 -8.93
N LYS A 11 -5.27 8.41 -8.79
CA LYS A 11 -4.24 9.06 -7.99
C LYS A 11 -4.28 8.54 -6.54
N ILE A 12 -5.46 8.49 -5.96
CA ILE A 12 -5.65 7.99 -4.60
C ILE A 12 -5.23 6.53 -4.51
N VAL A 13 -5.64 5.70 -5.46
CA VAL A 13 -5.33 4.27 -5.46
C VAL A 13 -3.84 4.03 -5.60
N VAL A 14 -3.18 4.76 -6.50
CA VAL A 14 -1.72 4.63 -6.67
C VAL A 14 -1.01 5.03 -5.38
N ALA A 15 -1.46 6.11 -4.74
CA ALA A 15 -0.88 6.56 -3.48
C ALA A 15 -1.02 5.49 -2.40
N LEU A 16 -2.21 4.92 -2.25
CA LEU A 16 -2.47 3.90 -1.24
C LEU A 16 -1.65 2.64 -1.47
N ARG A 17 -1.58 2.18 -2.71
CA ARG A 17 -0.82 0.97 -3.06
C ARG A 17 0.68 1.19 -2.85
N THR A 18 1.19 2.33 -3.28
CA THR A 18 2.61 2.65 -3.15
C THR A 18 3.00 2.76 -1.68
N ALA A 19 2.21 3.46 -0.89
CA ALA A 19 2.49 3.62 0.54
C ALA A 19 2.41 2.28 1.27
N ARG A 20 1.42 1.45 0.92
CA ARG A 20 1.30 0.11 1.51
C ARG A 20 2.52 -0.74 1.20
N ALA A 21 2.99 -0.69 -0.06
CA ALA A 21 4.20 -1.43 -0.45
C ALA A 21 5.42 -0.91 0.32
N ALA A 22 5.56 0.41 0.44
CA ALA A 22 6.67 1.01 1.20
C ALA A 22 6.64 0.61 2.67
N ALA A 23 5.45 0.45 3.25
CA ALA A 23 5.29 0.02 4.63
C ALA A 23 5.55 -1.49 4.79
N GLY A 24 5.62 -2.24 3.71
CA GLY A 24 5.83 -3.67 3.75
C GLY A 24 4.58 -4.46 4.15
N TRP A 25 3.41 -3.89 4.02
CA TRP A 25 2.15 -4.55 4.35
C TRP A 25 1.53 -5.15 3.10
N ASN A 26 1.15 -6.44 3.16
CA ASN A 26 0.29 -7.00 2.13
C ASN A 26 -1.15 -6.53 2.37
N GLN A 27 -2.04 -6.85 1.44
CA GLN A 27 -3.44 -6.41 1.54
C GLN A 27 -4.12 -6.89 2.83
N GLY A 28 -3.84 -8.12 3.24
CA GLY A 28 -4.43 -8.69 4.45
C GLY A 28 -3.93 -8.00 5.71
N GLU A 29 -2.64 -7.71 5.77
CA GLU A 29 -2.06 -6.99 6.91
C GLU A 29 -2.61 -5.58 7.00
N PHE A 30 -2.68 -4.90 5.87
CA PHE A 30 -3.24 -3.55 5.83
C PHE A 30 -4.72 -3.54 6.21
N ALA A 31 -5.48 -4.51 5.71
CA ALA A 31 -6.90 -4.64 6.06
C ALA A 31 -7.07 -4.81 7.56
N HIS A 32 -6.23 -5.62 8.18
CA HIS A 32 -6.26 -5.82 9.62
C HIS A 32 -6.01 -4.51 10.36
N LEU A 33 -4.99 -3.77 9.96
CA LEU A 33 -4.67 -2.47 10.57
C LEU A 33 -5.80 -1.46 10.36
N MET A 34 -6.46 -1.50 9.22
CA MET A 34 -7.57 -0.61 8.89
C MET A 34 -8.88 -1.02 9.56
N GLY A 35 -8.96 -2.24 10.05
CA GLY A 35 -10.19 -2.75 10.63
C GLY A 35 -11.26 -3.04 9.59
N VAL A 36 -10.86 -3.42 8.37
CA VAL A 36 -11.79 -3.74 7.28
C VAL A 36 -11.48 -5.11 6.72
N ALA A 37 -12.37 -5.63 5.88
CA ALA A 37 -12.13 -6.90 5.20
C ALA A 37 -11.05 -6.74 4.13
N LYS A 38 -10.29 -7.80 3.89
CA LYS A 38 -9.29 -7.81 2.82
C LYS A 38 -9.92 -7.49 1.47
N THR A 39 -11.13 -7.98 1.23
CA THR A 39 -11.85 -7.69 -0.01
C THR A 39 -12.14 -6.20 -0.19
N THR A 40 -12.36 -5.48 0.91
CA THR A 40 -12.55 -4.03 0.85
C THR A 40 -11.28 -3.34 0.34
N VAL A 41 -10.13 -3.71 0.88
CA VAL A 41 -8.85 -3.17 0.41
C VAL A 41 -8.66 -3.49 -1.08
N ALA A 42 -8.88 -4.75 -1.46
CA ALA A 42 -8.71 -5.17 -2.86
C ALA A 42 -9.62 -4.39 -3.81
N ARG A 43 -10.86 -4.17 -3.44
CA ARG A 43 -11.81 -3.43 -4.29
C ARG A 43 -11.44 -1.95 -4.41
N ILE A 44 -10.96 -1.35 -3.35
CA ILE A 44 -10.50 0.04 -3.40
C ILE A 44 -9.27 0.13 -4.31
N GLU A 45 -8.34 -0.81 -4.18
CA GLU A 45 -7.09 -0.80 -4.94
C GLU A 45 -7.26 -1.17 -6.40
N THR A 46 -8.44 -1.62 -6.81
CA THR A 46 -8.76 -1.90 -8.22
C THR A 46 -9.83 -0.98 -8.78
N LEU A 47 -10.17 0.09 -8.07
CA LEU A 47 -11.19 1.07 -8.48
C LEU A 47 -12.61 0.51 -8.56
N GLU A 48 -12.86 -0.64 -7.94
CA GLU A 48 -14.23 -1.18 -7.84
C GLU A 48 -15.03 -0.50 -6.75
N MET A 49 -14.37 0.16 -5.81
CA MET A 49 -15.00 0.85 -4.69
C MET A 49 -14.22 2.12 -4.40
N SER A 50 -14.92 3.20 -4.12
CA SER A 50 -14.28 4.46 -3.75
C SER A 50 -13.75 4.41 -2.32
N ALA A 51 -12.59 5.02 -2.11
CA ALA A 51 -12.07 5.22 -0.77
C ALA A 51 -12.78 6.40 -0.13
N ARG A 52 -13.51 6.15 0.95
CA ARG A 52 -14.22 7.22 1.66
C ARG A 52 -13.24 8.05 2.48
N ALA A 53 -13.68 9.23 2.89
CA ALA A 53 -12.84 10.15 3.64
C ALA A 53 -12.28 9.53 4.92
N GLU A 54 -13.10 8.79 5.65
CA GLU A 54 -12.65 8.12 6.88
C GLU A 54 -11.57 7.08 6.60
N TYR A 55 -11.72 6.34 5.52
CA TYR A 55 -10.73 5.34 5.09
C TYR A 55 -9.41 6.04 4.76
N LEU A 56 -9.46 7.11 3.96
CA LEU A 56 -8.27 7.86 3.58
C LEU A 56 -7.57 8.47 4.80
N SER A 57 -8.32 9.08 5.69
CA SER A 57 -7.75 9.70 6.89
C SER A 57 -7.04 8.67 7.76
N LYS A 58 -7.66 7.52 7.95
CA LYS A 58 -7.06 6.44 8.75
C LYS A 58 -5.82 5.87 8.08
N ALA A 59 -5.89 5.63 6.76
CA ALA A 59 -4.77 5.10 6.00
C ALA A 59 -3.57 6.05 6.08
N ILE A 60 -3.79 7.33 5.84
CA ILE A 60 -2.71 8.33 5.87
C ILE A 60 -2.07 8.38 7.25
N ARG A 61 -2.88 8.30 8.31
CA ARG A 61 -2.37 8.29 9.68
C ARG A 61 -1.51 7.04 9.95
N LEU A 62 -1.96 5.87 9.51
CA LEU A 62 -1.21 4.63 9.67
C LEU A 62 0.12 4.69 8.91
N PHE A 63 0.12 5.20 7.70
CA PHE A 63 1.34 5.37 6.92
C PHE A 63 2.29 6.33 7.63
N ARG A 64 1.78 7.45 8.11
CA ARG A 64 2.61 8.45 8.82
C ARG A 64 3.26 7.83 10.05
N GLU A 65 2.51 7.06 10.81
CA GLU A 65 3.05 6.35 11.98
C GLU A 65 4.14 5.35 11.59
N ALA A 66 4.07 4.82 10.38
CA ALA A 66 5.07 3.91 9.84
C ALA A 66 6.24 4.64 9.15
N GLY A 67 6.25 5.97 9.19
CA GLY A 67 7.33 6.77 8.59
C GLY A 67 7.13 7.06 7.11
N ILE A 68 5.90 6.99 6.62
CA ILE A 68 5.57 7.22 5.22
C ILE A 68 4.58 8.36 5.11
N GLU A 69 4.98 9.43 4.41
CA GLU A 69 4.11 10.57 4.19
C GLU A 69 3.60 10.59 2.76
N VAL A 70 2.29 10.68 2.62
CA VAL A 70 1.61 10.76 1.32
C VAL A 70 1.06 12.16 1.17
N ASP A 71 1.43 12.83 0.08
CA ASP A 71 0.94 14.16 -0.24
C ASP A 71 -0.03 14.09 -1.43
N LEU A 72 -1.30 14.30 -1.16
CA LEU A 72 -2.34 14.28 -2.19
C LEU A 72 -2.69 15.68 -2.70
N SER A 73 -1.96 16.70 -2.25
CA SER A 73 -2.31 18.10 -2.57
C SER A 73 -1.81 18.57 -3.93
N GLU A 74 -0.82 17.88 -4.53
CA GLU A 74 -0.30 18.30 -5.81
C GLU A 74 -1.20 17.85 -6.96
N LEU A 75 -1.26 18.67 -8.01
CA LEU A 75 -2.14 18.40 -9.15
C LEU A 75 -1.54 17.35 -10.10
N ASP A 76 -0.23 17.38 -10.28
CA ASP A 76 0.43 16.60 -11.33
C ASP A 76 1.24 15.41 -10.80
N ALA A 77 1.22 15.18 -9.49
CA ALA A 77 2.07 14.16 -8.90
C ALA A 77 1.54 13.72 -7.55
N VAL A 78 1.99 12.56 -7.11
CA VAL A 78 1.74 12.09 -5.75
C VAL A 78 3.08 11.90 -5.06
N PRO A 79 3.61 12.92 -4.39
CA PRO A 79 4.83 12.76 -3.62
C PRO A 79 4.62 11.80 -2.45
N ILE A 80 5.55 10.88 -2.28
CA ILE A 80 5.54 9.95 -1.15
C ILE A 80 6.94 9.96 -0.56
N LYS A 81 7.04 10.28 0.72
CA LYS A 81 8.31 10.30 1.44
C LYS A 81 8.39 9.08 2.35
N VAL A 82 9.51 8.39 2.28
CA VAL A 82 9.77 7.22 3.13
C VAL A 82 10.94 7.58 4.03
N SER A 83 10.72 7.60 5.35
CA SER A 83 11.78 7.92 6.30
C SER A 83 12.86 6.84 6.32
N MET A 84 14.05 7.20 6.76
CA MET A 84 15.13 6.21 6.86
C MET A 84 14.82 5.13 7.90
N ALA A 85 14.01 5.44 8.91
CA ALA A 85 13.54 4.41 9.86
C ALA A 85 12.65 3.39 9.15
N ALA A 86 11.76 3.86 8.26
CA ALA A 86 10.92 2.96 7.48
C ALA A 86 11.77 2.14 6.49
N VAL A 87 12.80 2.74 5.90
CA VAL A 87 13.73 2.02 5.03
C VAL A 87 14.45 0.92 5.80
N ALA A 88 14.91 1.21 7.00
CA ALA A 88 15.59 0.22 7.84
C ALA A 88 14.67 -0.95 8.17
N LYS A 89 13.40 -0.67 8.49
CA LYS A 89 12.42 -1.72 8.72
C LYS A 89 12.21 -2.57 7.47
N ALA A 90 12.14 -1.93 6.31
CA ALA A 90 11.98 -2.65 5.04
C ALA A 90 13.17 -3.58 4.77
N VAL A 91 14.38 -3.13 5.08
CA VAL A 91 15.58 -3.98 4.95
C VAL A 91 15.47 -5.20 5.84
N ASP A 92 15.07 -5.02 7.10
CA ASP A 92 14.87 -6.14 8.02
C ASP A 92 13.84 -7.12 7.49
N ASP A 93 12.70 -6.60 6.99
CA ASP A 93 11.64 -7.43 6.43
C ASP A 93 12.14 -8.23 5.21
N LEU A 94 12.94 -7.60 4.35
CA LEU A 94 13.47 -8.26 3.16
C LEU A 94 14.49 -9.34 3.50
N GLN A 95 15.17 -9.22 4.63
CA GLN A 95 16.14 -10.22 5.09
C GLN A 95 15.46 -11.36 5.85
N ASP A 96 14.21 -11.23 6.22
CA ASP A 96 13.45 -12.28 6.91
C ASP A 96 12.93 -13.27 5.88
N VAL A 97 13.45 -14.50 5.94
CA VAL A 97 13.10 -15.56 4.99
C VAL A 97 11.60 -15.90 5.06
N ASN A 98 11.05 -15.92 6.25
CA ASN A 98 9.62 -16.25 6.42
C ASN A 98 8.73 -15.19 5.82
N LYS A 99 9.09 -13.94 6.00
CA LYS A 99 8.34 -12.83 5.43
C LYS A 99 8.43 -12.84 3.90
N ARG A 100 9.60 -13.08 3.35
CA ARG A 100 9.76 -13.18 1.90
C ARG A 100 8.92 -14.31 1.30
N ARG A 101 8.85 -15.44 1.98
CA ARG A 101 8.00 -16.56 1.54
C ARG A 101 6.53 -16.18 1.56
N LYS A 102 6.10 -15.46 2.57
CA LYS A 102 4.74 -14.96 2.67
C LYS A 102 4.41 -14.03 1.51
N ASP A 103 5.32 -13.12 1.18
CA ASP A 103 5.15 -12.20 0.07
C ASP A 103 5.10 -12.93 -1.27
N ARG A 104 5.87 -13.98 -1.43
CA ARG A 104 5.83 -14.81 -2.64
C ARG A 104 4.49 -15.47 -2.87
N ARG A 105 3.75 -15.73 -1.80
CA ARG A 105 2.42 -16.35 -1.90
C ARG A 105 1.35 -15.36 -2.28
N THR A 106 1.64 -14.07 -2.19
CA THR A 106 0.68 -13.00 -2.43
C THR A 106 1.25 -12.02 -3.43
N GLY A 107 0.69 -11.95 -4.61
CA GLY A 107 1.08 -10.98 -5.61
C GLY A 107 2.09 -11.51 -6.61
N ILE A 108 2.84 -10.61 -7.23
CA ILE A 108 3.74 -10.92 -8.35
C ILE A 108 4.82 -11.92 -7.95
N ALA A 109 5.30 -11.84 -6.74
CA ALA A 109 6.36 -12.74 -6.28
C ALA A 109 5.94 -14.20 -6.36
N SER A 110 4.66 -14.50 -6.27
CA SER A 110 4.16 -15.88 -6.38
C SER A 110 4.32 -16.45 -7.78
N LEU A 111 4.52 -15.61 -8.78
CA LEU A 111 4.72 -16.02 -10.17
C LEU A 111 6.17 -16.31 -10.49
N LEU A 112 7.10 -15.97 -9.61
CA LEU A 112 8.52 -16.20 -9.81
C LEU A 112 8.88 -17.63 -9.44
N PRO A 113 9.88 -18.22 -10.14
CA PRO A 113 10.36 -19.53 -9.74
C PRO A 113 10.84 -19.51 -8.31
N ASP A 114 10.56 -20.58 -7.60
CA ASP A 114 11.07 -20.75 -6.26
C ASP A 114 12.57 -20.97 -6.35
N LYS A 115 13.35 -20.06 -5.82
CA LYS A 115 14.80 -20.16 -5.87
C LYS A 115 15.33 -20.67 -4.56
N GLU A 116 16.01 -21.77 -4.65
CA GLU A 116 16.76 -22.27 -3.51
C GLU A 116 18.03 -21.45 -3.35
N ILE A 117 18.25 -21.03 -2.16
CA ILE A 117 19.40 -20.19 -1.86
C ILE A 117 20.25 -20.87 -0.82
#